data_12d1261a08467d3450076cc50298c95d
#
_entry.id   12d1261a08467d3450076cc50298c95d
#
_cell.length_a   1.000
_cell.length_b   1.000
_cell.length_c   1.000
_cell.angle_alpha   90.00
_cell.angle_beta   90.00
_cell.angle_gamma   90.00
#
_symmetry.space_group_name_H-M   'P 1'
#
loop_
_entity.id
_entity.type
_entity.pdbx_description
1 polymer ?
#
loop_
_entity_poly.entity_id
_entity_poly.type
_entity_poly.pdbx_seq_one_letter_code
_entity_poly.pdbx_strand_id
1 'polypeptide(L)'
;DPDPLFVLIGKIFAPLAYPLGLAAGLWLLALLCRVFHRTHDARRLVLAGIFLVLYFSQPWVGDALLRSLEDDFPQKLAKDYQEADVIVVLGGAIGAPVPPRVEVDVGGAFDRLLFGMRLWRAGKAEHLILSGGVIESLVGSDITEAQRLRQLALEYGVHDGALVLEERSRSTRENAFYTA
;
A
#
# COMPACT_ATOMS: atom_id res chain seq x y z
N ASP A 1 20.18 5.84 5.38
CA ASP A 1 19.63 4.74 4.55
C ASP A 1 18.99 3.72 5.46
N PRO A 2 17.75 3.30 5.17
CA PRO A 2 17.16 2.21 5.92
C PRO A 2 18.00 0.95 5.71
N ASP A 3 18.36 0.31 6.82
CA ASP A 3 19.20 -0.87 6.82
C ASP A 3 18.59 -1.95 5.88
N PRO A 4 19.28 -2.37 4.81
CA PRO A 4 18.75 -3.33 3.85
C PRO A 4 18.34 -4.66 4.52
N LEU A 5 18.99 -4.98 5.65
CA LEU A 5 18.64 -6.14 6.46
C LEU A 5 17.23 -6.00 7.07
N PHE A 6 16.87 -4.81 7.55
CA PHE A 6 15.54 -4.55 8.11
C PHE A 6 14.43 -4.73 7.06
N VAL A 7 14.67 -4.23 5.84
CA VAL A 7 13.73 -4.38 4.72
C VAL A 7 13.58 -5.86 4.33
N LEU A 8 14.69 -6.61 4.30
CA LEU A 8 14.68 -8.03 3.97
C LEU A 8 13.94 -8.86 5.04
N ILE A 9 14.23 -8.60 6.31
CA ILE A 9 13.55 -9.24 7.45
C ILE A 9 12.05 -8.96 7.38
N GLY A 10 11.65 -7.71 7.16
CA GLY A 10 10.24 -7.35 7.01
C GLY A 10 9.55 -8.11 5.87
N LYS A 11 10.18 -8.21 4.71
CA LYS A 11 9.63 -8.94 3.56
C LYS A 11 9.49 -10.45 3.79
N ILE A 12 10.39 -11.05 4.58
CA ILE A 12 10.36 -12.51 4.86
C ILE A 12 9.35 -12.83 5.98
N PHE A 13 9.30 -12.01 7.04
CA PHE A 13 8.50 -12.32 8.22
C PHE A 13 7.09 -11.73 8.18
N ALA A 14 6.85 -10.64 7.43
CA ALA A 14 5.51 -10.06 7.32
C ALA A 14 4.46 -11.06 6.80
N PRO A 15 4.72 -11.90 5.77
CA PRO A 15 3.76 -12.90 5.33
C PRO A 15 3.35 -13.90 6.42
N LEU A 16 4.26 -14.20 7.36
CA LEU A 16 3.97 -15.12 8.48
C LEU A 16 3.04 -14.49 9.53
N ALA A 17 3.00 -13.16 9.61
CA ALA A 17 2.10 -12.44 10.51
C ALA A 17 0.68 -12.29 9.93
N TYR A 18 0.49 -12.50 8.64
CA TYR A 18 -0.83 -12.45 8.02
C TYR A 18 -1.67 -13.69 8.39
N PRO A 19 -3.01 -13.58 8.39
CA PRO A 19 -3.89 -14.69 8.78
C PRO A 19 -3.61 -15.99 8.02
N LEU A 20 -3.29 -15.92 6.75
CA LEU A 20 -2.93 -17.10 5.94
C LEU A 20 -1.59 -17.70 6.35
N GLY A 21 -0.58 -16.88 6.67
CA GLY A 21 0.71 -17.35 7.16
C GLY A 21 0.59 -18.01 8.53
N LEU A 22 -0.19 -17.42 9.43
CA LEU A 22 -0.49 -18.02 10.74
C LEU A 22 -1.22 -19.36 10.59
N ALA A 23 -2.21 -19.45 9.71
CA ALA A 23 -2.91 -20.69 9.41
C ALA A 23 -1.96 -21.76 8.87
N ALA A 24 -1.07 -21.40 7.94
CA ALA A 24 -0.04 -22.32 7.43
C ALA A 24 0.89 -22.81 8.54
N GLY A 25 1.31 -21.94 9.45
CA GLY A 25 2.09 -22.32 10.63
C GLY A 25 1.35 -23.30 11.53
N LEU A 26 0.05 -23.09 11.80
CA LEU A 26 -0.79 -24.00 12.56
C LEU A 26 -0.90 -25.37 11.87
N TRP A 27 -1.03 -25.40 10.55
CA TRP A 27 -1.12 -26.65 9.79
C TRP A 27 0.20 -27.41 9.74
N LEU A 28 1.34 -26.73 9.69
CA LEU A 28 2.66 -27.35 9.84
C LEU A 28 2.83 -27.95 11.22
N LEU A 29 2.45 -27.25 12.29
CA LEU A 29 2.45 -27.78 13.64
C LEU A 29 1.50 -28.98 13.78
N ALA A 30 0.34 -28.96 13.14
CA ALA A 30 -0.58 -30.09 13.11
C ALA A 30 0.07 -31.32 12.46
N LEU A 31 0.80 -31.12 11.38
CA LEU A 31 1.56 -32.20 10.72
C LEU A 31 2.61 -32.80 11.64
N LEU A 32 3.37 -31.98 12.36
CA LEU A 32 4.35 -32.43 13.36
C LEU A 32 3.65 -33.20 14.50
N CYS A 33 2.55 -32.67 15.03
CA CYS A 33 1.76 -33.38 16.05
C CYS A 33 1.28 -34.75 15.57
N ARG A 34 0.93 -34.88 14.29
CA ARG A 34 0.51 -36.13 13.68
C ARG A 34 1.67 -37.15 13.61
N VAL A 35 2.87 -36.67 13.25
CA VAL A 35 4.11 -37.52 13.24
C VAL A 35 4.41 -38.04 14.63
N PHE A 36 4.19 -37.24 15.68
CA PHE A 36 4.38 -37.64 17.07
C PHE A 36 3.14 -38.32 17.68
N HIS A 37 2.21 -38.85 16.87
CA HIS A 37 0.99 -39.55 17.28
C HIS A 37 0.02 -38.75 18.15
N ARG A 38 0.15 -37.40 18.18
CA ARG A 38 -0.75 -36.47 18.89
C ARG A 38 -1.96 -36.07 18.03
N THR A 39 -2.80 -37.01 17.69
CA THR A 39 -3.88 -36.84 16.72
C THR A 39 -4.95 -35.85 17.16
N HIS A 40 -5.24 -35.75 18.46
CA HIS A 40 -6.22 -34.79 19.01
C HIS A 40 -5.71 -33.35 18.87
N ASP A 41 -4.43 -33.10 19.18
CA ASP A 41 -3.81 -31.78 19.06
C ASP A 41 -3.70 -31.38 17.58
N ALA A 42 -3.30 -32.30 16.71
CA ALA A 42 -3.26 -32.09 15.27
C ALA A 42 -4.64 -31.63 14.73
N ARG A 43 -5.72 -32.30 15.14
CA ARG A 43 -7.08 -31.94 14.72
C ARG A 43 -7.49 -30.54 15.20
N ARG A 44 -7.17 -30.18 16.44
CA ARG A 44 -7.43 -28.85 16.99
C ARG A 44 -6.71 -27.76 16.22
N LEU A 45 -5.42 -27.96 15.89
CA LEU A 45 -4.60 -27.03 15.12
C LEU A 45 -5.14 -26.85 13.70
N VAL A 46 -5.59 -27.93 13.05
CA VAL A 46 -6.21 -27.84 11.71
C VAL A 46 -7.49 -27.00 11.77
N LEU A 47 -8.37 -27.29 12.74
CA LEU A 47 -9.63 -26.56 12.88
C LEU A 47 -9.39 -25.08 13.24
N ALA A 48 -8.41 -24.77 14.08
CA ALA A 48 -8.02 -23.40 14.40
C ALA A 48 -7.53 -22.66 13.18
N GLY A 49 -6.69 -23.26 12.33
CA GLY A 49 -6.25 -22.67 11.08
C GLY A 49 -7.38 -22.40 10.09
N ILE A 50 -8.31 -23.35 9.95
CA ILE A 50 -9.51 -23.19 9.11
C ILE A 50 -10.37 -22.03 9.65
N PHE A 51 -10.62 -22.00 10.95
CA PHE A 51 -11.42 -20.94 11.59
C PHE A 51 -10.77 -19.56 11.36
N LEU A 52 -9.45 -19.46 11.54
CA LEU A 52 -8.71 -18.23 11.35
C LEU A 52 -8.84 -17.71 9.90
N VAL A 53 -8.67 -18.58 8.90
CA VAL A 53 -8.85 -18.20 7.50
C VAL A 53 -10.29 -17.77 7.24
N LEU A 54 -11.28 -18.54 7.65
CA LEU A 54 -12.70 -18.22 7.45
C LEU A 54 -13.09 -16.90 8.12
N TYR A 55 -12.60 -16.64 9.34
CA TYR A 55 -12.88 -15.42 10.09
C TYR A 55 -12.33 -14.19 9.39
N PHE A 56 -11.03 -14.21 9.03
CA PHE A 56 -10.39 -13.08 8.36
C PHE A 56 -10.75 -12.92 6.87
N SER A 57 -11.40 -13.93 6.27
CA SER A 57 -11.96 -13.81 4.92
C SER A 57 -13.32 -13.09 4.91
N GLN A 58 -13.89 -12.77 6.05
CA GLN A 58 -15.17 -12.07 6.10
C GLN A 58 -14.98 -10.57 5.78
N PRO A 59 -15.75 -9.99 4.84
CA PRO A 59 -15.62 -8.57 4.48
C PRO A 59 -15.75 -7.63 5.68
N TRP A 60 -16.69 -7.90 6.60
CA TRP A 60 -16.92 -7.06 7.78
C TRP A 60 -15.72 -7.00 8.74
N VAL A 61 -14.85 -8.03 8.76
CA VAL A 61 -13.61 -8.01 9.56
C VAL A 61 -12.62 -7.02 8.94
N GLY A 62 -12.45 -7.07 7.62
CA GLY A 62 -11.62 -6.11 6.90
C GLY A 62 -12.12 -4.67 7.07
N ASP A 63 -13.43 -4.46 6.89
CA ASP A 63 -14.06 -3.16 7.10
C ASP A 63 -13.87 -2.63 8.53
N ALA A 64 -14.03 -3.49 9.54
CA ALA A 64 -13.85 -3.10 10.94
C ALA A 64 -12.39 -2.71 11.23
N LEU A 65 -11.41 -3.45 10.68
CA LEU A 65 -10.00 -3.12 10.82
C LEU A 65 -9.65 -1.81 10.11
N LEU A 66 -10.14 -1.58 8.89
CA LEU A 66 -9.93 -0.33 8.16
C LEU A 66 -10.54 0.85 8.93
N ARG A 67 -11.80 0.74 9.36
CA ARG A 67 -12.45 1.80 10.15
C ARG A 67 -11.67 2.13 11.42
N SER A 68 -11.13 1.14 12.12
CA SER A 68 -10.34 1.38 13.33
C SER A 68 -9.06 2.21 13.09
N LEU A 69 -8.56 2.27 11.84
CA LEU A 69 -7.41 3.08 11.44
C LEU A 69 -7.84 4.44 10.85
N GLU A 70 -9.02 4.50 10.23
CA GLU A 70 -9.51 5.68 9.51
C GLU A 70 -10.33 6.63 10.40
N ASP A 71 -10.94 6.11 11.49
CA ASP A 71 -11.81 6.89 12.39
C ASP A 71 -11.08 8.08 13.04
N ASP A 72 -9.77 7.98 13.25
CA ASP A 72 -8.93 9.06 13.78
C ASP A 72 -8.69 10.18 12.72
N PHE A 73 -8.89 9.86 11.43
CA PHE A 73 -8.64 10.77 10.30
C PHE A 73 -9.84 10.84 9.34
N PRO A 74 -11.00 11.33 9.80
CA PRO A 74 -12.21 11.33 9.00
C PRO A 74 -12.04 12.18 7.74
N GLN A 75 -12.42 11.63 6.60
CA GLN A 75 -12.40 12.35 5.34
C GLN A 75 -13.35 13.55 5.38
N LYS A 76 -12.84 14.70 4.91
CA LYS A 76 -13.60 15.94 4.74
C LYS A 76 -13.71 16.26 3.24
N LEU A 77 -14.61 17.16 2.90
CA LEU A 77 -14.62 17.71 1.55
C LEU A 77 -13.35 18.54 1.33
N ALA A 78 -12.79 18.56 0.11
CA ALA A 78 -11.54 19.25 -0.18
C ALA A 78 -11.56 20.73 0.25
N LYS A 79 -12.72 21.40 0.15
CA LYS A 79 -12.91 22.79 0.58
C LYS A 79 -12.76 23.01 2.09
N ASP A 80 -13.02 21.97 2.90
CA ASP A 80 -13.06 22.06 4.37
C ASP A 80 -11.69 21.77 5.02
N TYR A 81 -10.68 21.44 4.20
CA TYR A 81 -9.30 21.31 4.67
C TYR A 81 -8.68 22.70 4.84
N GLN A 82 -7.74 22.81 5.77
CA GLN A 82 -6.92 23.99 5.93
C GLN A 82 -5.92 24.10 4.78
N GLU A 83 -5.46 25.31 4.51
CA GLU A 83 -4.35 25.55 3.59
C GLU A 83 -3.07 24.99 4.21
N ALA A 84 -2.18 24.52 3.36
CA ALA A 84 -0.89 23.95 3.71
C ALA A 84 0.18 24.42 2.71
N ASP A 85 1.43 24.30 3.05
CA ASP A 85 2.53 24.68 2.16
C ASP A 85 2.58 23.78 0.93
N VAL A 86 2.23 22.49 1.09
CA VAL A 86 2.31 21.49 0.04
C VAL A 86 1.32 20.36 0.27
N ILE A 87 0.87 19.72 -0.82
CA ILE A 87 0.10 18.48 -0.80
C ILE A 87 1.04 17.35 -1.21
N VAL A 88 1.19 16.30 -0.38
CA VAL A 88 2.00 15.12 -0.70
C VAL A 88 1.09 13.97 -1.11
N VAL A 89 1.29 13.44 -2.32
CA VAL A 89 0.62 12.25 -2.84
C VAL A 89 1.62 11.09 -2.80
N LEU A 90 1.34 10.13 -1.92
CA LEU A 90 2.19 8.96 -1.76
C LEU A 90 1.96 7.93 -2.88
N GLY A 91 3.02 7.27 -3.31
CA GLY A 91 2.99 6.20 -4.28
C GLY A 91 2.24 4.94 -3.78
N GLY A 92 2.26 3.90 -4.61
CA GLY A 92 1.48 2.67 -4.43
C GLY A 92 0.09 2.75 -5.07
N ALA A 93 -0.16 3.77 -5.90
CA ALA A 93 -1.44 4.03 -6.55
C ALA A 93 -1.51 3.51 -7.99
N ILE A 94 -0.35 3.38 -8.66
CA ILE A 94 -0.26 3.09 -10.09
C ILE A 94 0.77 1.99 -10.34
N GLY A 95 0.35 0.97 -11.08
CA GLY A 95 1.22 -0.06 -11.63
C GLY A 95 1.82 0.34 -12.98
N ALA A 96 2.93 -0.28 -13.35
CA ALA A 96 3.46 -0.15 -14.68
C ALA A 96 2.60 -0.88 -15.71
N PRO A 97 2.59 -0.41 -16.96
CA PRO A 97 1.95 -1.15 -18.05
C PRO A 97 2.72 -2.46 -18.27
N VAL A 98 2.11 -3.58 -17.94
CA VAL A 98 2.64 -4.93 -18.23
C VAL A 98 1.91 -5.45 -19.47
N PRO A 99 2.62 -5.86 -20.53
CA PRO A 99 1.97 -6.38 -21.72
C PRO A 99 0.91 -7.46 -21.40
N PRO A 100 -0.26 -7.46 -22.04
CA PRO A 100 -0.62 -6.68 -23.23
C PRO A 100 -1.16 -5.26 -22.99
N ARG A 101 -1.11 -4.74 -21.74
CA ARG A 101 -1.55 -3.39 -21.43
C ARG A 101 -0.61 -2.36 -22.02
N VAL A 102 -1.17 -1.32 -22.61
CA VAL A 102 -0.43 -0.19 -23.21
C VAL A 102 -0.37 1.00 -22.25
N GLU A 103 -1.39 1.13 -21.39
CA GLU A 103 -1.52 2.23 -20.43
C GLU A 103 -1.20 1.77 -19.01
N VAL A 104 -0.99 2.75 -18.12
CA VAL A 104 -0.73 2.53 -16.70
C VAL A 104 -1.88 1.75 -16.04
N ASP A 105 -1.53 0.83 -15.15
CA ASP A 105 -2.51 0.09 -14.37
C ASP A 105 -2.94 0.90 -13.15
N VAL A 106 -4.16 1.40 -13.16
CA VAL A 106 -4.70 2.21 -12.06
C VAL A 106 -5.15 1.28 -10.94
N GLY A 107 -4.43 1.32 -9.83
CA GLY A 107 -4.72 0.51 -8.64
C GLY A 107 -5.84 1.08 -7.76
N GLY A 108 -6.24 0.31 -6.73
CA GLY A 108 -7.28 0.71 -5.78
C GLY A 108 -6.95 1.96 -4.95
N ALA A 109 -5.69 2.37 -4.91
CA ALA A 109 -5.24 3.57 -4.19
C ALA A 109 -5.12 4.82 -5.09
N PHE A 110 -5.65 4.78 -6.31
CA PHE A 110 -5.65 5.92 -7.24
C PHE A 110 -6.48 7.12 -6.73
N ASP A 111 -7.41 6.87 -5.83
CA ASP A 111 -8.16 7.90 -5.12
C ASP A 111 -7.26 8.92 -4.42
N ARG A 112 -6.04 8.54 -4.01
CA ARG A 112 -5.03 9.46 -3.44
C ARG A 112 -4.66 10.57 -4.42
N LEU A 113 -4.35 10.23 -5.66
CA LEU A 113 -4.04 11.22 -6.69
C LEU A 113 -5.26 12.10 -6.99
N LEU A 114 -6.43 11.48 -7.16
CA LEU A 114 -7.67 12.23 -7.40
C LEU A 114 -7.98 13.20 -6.27
N PHE A 115 -7.79 12.78 -5.02
CA PHE A 115 -8.04 13.65 -3.88
C PHE A 115 -6.99 14.76 -3.75
N GLY A 116 -5.72 14.44 -3.98
CA GLY A 116 -4.65 15.45 -4.05
C GLY A 116 -4.94 16.54 -5.08
N MET A 117 -5.36 16.15 -6.29
CA MET A 117 -5.76 17.11 -7.33
C MET A 117 -7.00 17.92 -6.95
N ARG A 118 -7.97 17.35 -6.22
CA ARG A 118 -9.14 18.08 -5.70
C ARG A 118 -8.74 19.13 -4.66
N LEU A 119 -7.81 18.79 -3.75
CA LEU A 119 -7.25 19.73 -2.78
C LEU A 119 -6.52 20.87 -3.48
N TRP A 120 -5.68 20.55 -4.46
CA TRP A 120 -4.96 21.57 -5.24
C TRP A 120 -5.93 22.50 -5.99
N ARG A 121 -6.95 21.95 -6.67
CA ARG A 121 -8.00 22.79 -7.33
C ARG A 121 -8.80 23.65 -6.36
N ALA A 122 -8.94 23.19 -5.11
CA ALA A 122 -9.57 23.98 -4.05
C ALA A 122 -8.64 25.03 -3.43
N GLY A 123 -7.42 25.20 -3.97
CA GLY A 123 -6.43 26.18 -3.53
C GLY A 123 -5.83 25.87 -2.16
N LYS A 124 -5.76 24.59 -1.76
CA LYS A 124 -5.28 24.20 -0.44
C LYS A 124 -3.75 24.17 -0.32
N ALA A 125 -3.05 24.09 -1.44
CA ALA A 125 -1.63 24.32 -1.56
C ALA A 125 -1.27 24.72 -2.99
N GLU A 126 -0.13 25.37 -3.16
CA GLU A 126 0.38 25.77 -4.47
C GLU A 126 1.00 24.59 -5.23
N HIS A 127 1.63 23.66 -4.50
CA HIS A 127 2.37 22.54 -5.08
C HIS A 127 1.84 21.19 -4.63
N LEU A 128 1.97 20.20 -5.55
CA LEU A 128 1.79 18.77 -5.27
C LEU A 128 3.14 18.06 -5.38
N ILE A 129 3.59 17.42 -4.31
CA ILE A 129 4.69 16.46 -4.36
C ILE A 129 4.10 15.09 -4.71
N LEU A 130 4.58 14.52 -5.81
CA LEU A 130 4.25 13.16 -6.23
C LEU A 130 5.44 12.27 -5.85
N SER A 131 5.26 11.41 -4.85
CA SER A 131 6.33 10.60 -4.30
C SER A 131 6.20 9.14 -4.71
N GLY A 132 7.24 8.57 -5.32
CA GLY A 132 7.28 7.18 -5.72
C GLY A 132 8.41 6.87 -6.67
N GLY A 133 9.36 6.03 -6.25
CA GLY A 133 10.50 5.58 -7.04
C GLY A 133 10.18 4.39 -7.94
N VAL A 134 11.24 3.75 -8.44
CA VAL A 134 11.16 2.50 -9.22
C VAL A 134 11.17 1.30 -8.27
N ILE A 135 10.24 0.37 -8.45
CA ILE A 135 10.32 -0.96 -7.85
C ILE A 135 10.93 -1.90 -8.90
N GLU A 136 12.25 -1.95 -8.94
CA GLU A 136 13.06 -2.64 -9.95
C GLU A 136 12.69 -4.13 -10.17
N SER A 137 12.15 -4.79 -9.14
CA SER A 137 11.86 -6.23 -9.19
C SER A 137 10.63 -6.62 -10.00
N LEU A 138 9.83 -5.66 -10.45
CA LEU A 138 8.52 -5.96 -11.03
C LEU A 138 8.34 -5.60 -12.51
N VAL A 139 9.13 -4.71 -13.12
CA VAL A 139 8.66 -4.15 -14.39
C VAL A 139 9.69 -3.86 -15.48
N GLY A 140 10.96 -3.99 -15.31
CA GLY A 140 11.93 -3.69 -16.42
C GLY A 140 11.75 -2.31 -17.07
N SER A 141 11.16 -1.34 -16.37
CA SER A 141 10.91 0.03 -16.84
C SER A 141 11.66 1.01 -15.94
N ASP A 142 12.44 1.89 -16.55
CA ASP A 142 13.19 2.93 -15.85
C ASP A 142 12.30 4.11 -15.39
N ILE A 143 11.01 4.10 -15.75
CA ILE A 143 10.05 5.17 -15.41
C ILE A 143 9.56 4.99 -13.98
N THR A 144 9.76 6.02 -13.15
CA THR A 144 9.33 6.04 -11.74
C THR A 144 7.81 6.14 -11.61
N GLU A 145 7.28 5.74 -10.46
CA GLU A 145 5.85 5.92 -10.19
C GLU A 145 5.49 7.41 -10.15
N ALA A 146 6.35 8.26 -9.58
CA ALA A 146 6.16 9.70 -9.56
C ALA A 146 6.00 10.31 -10.98
N GLN A 147 6.78 9.84 -11.96
CA GLN A 147 6.66 10.27 -13.35
C GLN A 147 5.33 9.85 -13.97
N ARG A 148 4.83 8.66 -13.67
CA ARG A 148 3.52 8.19 -14.13
C ARG A 148 2.38 8.97 -13.49
N LEU A 149 2.48 9.25 -12.18
CA LEU A 149 1.52 10.10 -11.46
C LEU A 149 1.49 11.50 -12.07
N ARG A 150 2.67 12.06 -12.43
CA ARG A 150 2.76 13.35 -13.12
C ARG A 150 2.04 13.34 -14.47
N GLN A 151 2.27 12.31 -15.29
CA GLN A 151 1.60 12.19 -16.57
C GLN A 151 0.08 12.26 -16.40
N LEU A 152 -0.48 11.47 -15.48
CA LEU A 152 -1.92 11.49 -15.20
C LEU A 152 -2.37 12.84 -14.65
N ALA A 153 -1.63 13.45 -13.72
CA ALA A 153 -1.99 14.76 -13.18
C ALA A 153 -2.08 15.83 -14.26
N LEU A 154 -1.15 15.82 -15.25
CA LEU A 154 -1.18 16.71 -16.41
C LEU A 154 -2.42 16.46 -17.29
N GLU A 155 -2.74 15.20 -17.58
CA GLU A 155 -3.94 14.81 -18.35
C GLU A 155 -5.23 15.29 -17.65
N TYR A 156 -5.25 15.27 -16.32
CA TYR A 156 -6.37 15.78 -15.53
C TYR A 156 -6.32 17.30 -15.29
N GLY A 157 -5.40 18.01 -15.95
CA GLY A 157 -5.36 19.48 -16.01
C GLY A 157 -4.65 20.17 -14.84
N VAL A 158 -3.78 19.48 -14.13
CA VAL A 158 -2.83 20.12 -13.22
C VAL A 158 -1.68 20.68 -14.07
N HIS A 159 -1.29 21.93 -13.86
CA HIS A 159 -0.18 22.49 -14.63
C HIS A 159 1.17 21.99 -14.11
N ASP A 160 2.14 21.87 -15.00
CA ASP A 160 3.44 21.26 -14.71
C ASP A 160 4.21 21.99 -13.59
N GLY A 161 4.13 23.30 -13.54
CA GLY A 161 4.80 24.12 -12.53
C GLY A 161 4.29 23.89 -11.08
N ALA A 162 3.12 23.23 -10.92
CA ALA A 162 2.62 22.85 -9.59
C ALA A 162 3.12 21.46 -9.15
N LEU A 163 3.76 20.69 -10.03
CA LEU A 163 4.14 19.30 -9.77
C LEU A 163 5.61 19.20 -9.38
N VAL A 164 5.87 18.62 -8.21
CA VAL A 164 7.22 18.30 -7.72
C VAL A 164 7.33 16.79 -7.63
N LEU A 165 8.40 16.21 -8.18
CA LEU A 165 8.60 14.77 -8.18
C LEU A 165 9.62 14.36 -7.11
N GLU A 166 9.26 13.38 -6.31
CA GLU A 166 10.17 12.62 -5.48
C GLU A 166 10.25 11.19 -6.04
N GLU A 167 11.43 10.81 -6.55
CA GLU A 167 11.61 9.62 -7.37
C GLU A 167 12.51 8.56 -6.73
N ARG A 168 12.92 8.75 -5.48
CA ARG A 168 13.91 7.92 -4.79
C ARG A 168 13.29 6.86 -3.89
N SER A 169 12.09 7.12 -3.39
CA SER A 169 11.42 6.30 -2.39
C SER A 169 11.00 4.93 -2.91
N ARG A 170 11.23 3.88 -2.12
CA ARG A 170 10.86 2.48 -2.40
C ARG A 170 9.95 1.89 -1.31
N SER A 171 9.61 2.70 -0.32
CA SER A 171 8.75 2.33 0.81
C SER A 171 8.04 3.56 1.38
N THR A 172 6.95 3.34 2.11
CA THR A 172 6.22 4.43 2.77
C THR A 172 7.10 5.23 3.74
N ARG A 173 8.06 4.58 4.40
CA ARG A 173 9.04 5.26 5.26
C ARG A 173 9.95 6.19 4.46
N GLU A 174 10.42 5.74 3.31
CA GLU A 174 11.26 6.55 2.42
C GLU A 174 10.47 7.70 1.79
N ASN A 175 9.19 7.47 1.43
CA ASN A 175 8.31 8.56 1.01
C ASN A 175 8.29 9.67 2.05
N ALA A 176 8.05 9.34 3.33
CA ALA A 176 8.05 10.33 4.40
C ALA A 176 9.41 11.00 4.59
N PHE A 177 10.50 10.28 4.42
CA PHE A 177 11.85 10.82 4.60
C PHE A 177 12.28 11.75 3.46
N TYR A 178 11.94 11.41 2.21
CA TYR A 178 12.38 12.18 1.04
C TYR A 178 11.42 13.33 0.67
N THR A 179 10.22 13.38 1.25
CA THR A 179 9.27 14.48 1.05
C THR A 179 9.31 15.52 2.18
N ALA A 180 10.07 15.29 3.26
CA ALA A 180 10.32 16.23 4.34
C ALA A 180 11.48 17.15 4.01
#